data_597948f1d04a82e38d61404d3bff475b
#
_entry.id   597948f1d04a82e38d61404d3bff475b
#
_cell.length_a   1.000
_cell.length_b   1.000
_cell.length_c   1.000
_cell.angle_alpha   90.00
_cell.angle_beta   90.00
_cell.angle_gamma   90.00
#
_symmetry.space_group_name_H-M   'P 1'
#
loop_
_entity.id
_entity.type
_entity.pdbx_description
1 polymer ?
#
loop_
_entity_poly.entity_id
_entity_poly.type
_entity_poly.pdbx_seq_one_letter_code
_entity_poly.pdbx_strand_id
1 'polypeptide(L)'
;MLIDFNEIQEIKIPCMNDGTGMMTVKMYNDENYRIIPTRIHKGGSIGTHTQNSGDDLNYIISGKGKAICNGAEEELKAGVMHICPKGFEHTIIKTGDDDLEMLTIVVAK
;
A
#
# COMPACT_ATOMS: atom_id res chain seq x y z
N MET A 1 -0.51 -16.62 16.79
CA MET A 1 -0.96 -15.26 17.11
C MET A 1 -2.10 -14.87 16.19
N LEU A 2 -3.15 -14.30 16.72
CA LEU A 2 -4.29 -13.83 15.91
C LEU A 2 -4.36 -12.30 15.99
N ILE A 3 -4.53 -11.66 14.82
CA ILE A 3 -4.76 -10.22 14.75
C ILE A 3 -6.17 -10.02 14.20
N ASP A 4 -7.02 -9.40 15.01
CA ASP A 4 -8.38 -9.07 14.59
C ASP A 4 -8.43 -7.61 14.16
N PHE A 5 -8.41 -7.36 12.85
CA PHE A 5 -8.45 -6.00 12.31
C PHE A 5 -9.79 -5.31 12.53
N ASN A 6 -10.85 -6.04 12.88
CA ASN A 6 -12.12 -5.41 13.29
C ASN A 6 -11.98 -4.64 14.61
N GLU A 7 -11.02 -5.00 15.45
CA GLU A 7 -10.73 -4.33 16.73
C GLU A 7 -9.76 -3.15 16.56
N ILE A 8 -9.20 -2.95 15.38
CA ILE A 8 -8.23 -1.89 15.10
C ILE A 8 -8.95 -0.70 14.49
N GLN A 9 -8.71 0.48 15.05
CA GLN A 9 -9.30 1.72 14.55
C GLN A 9 -8.73 2.10 13.20
N GLU A 10 -9.62 2.47 12.27
CA GLU A 10 -9.24 2.99 10.95
C GLU A 10 -8.63 4.39 11.09
N ILE A 11 -7.56 4.63 10.36
CA ILE A 11 -6.85 5.91 10.31
C ILE A 11 -6.93 6.47 8.90
N LYS A 12 -7.22 7.77 8.78
CA LYS A 12 -7.22 8.50 7.51
C LYS A 12 -5.88 9.20 7.34
N ILE A 13 -5.24 8.99 6.18
CA ILE A 13 -3.94 9.58 5.87
C ILE A 13 -4.07 10.37 4.57
N PRO A 14 -3.98 11.71 4.62
CA PRO A 14 -3.93 12.53 3.41
C PRO A 14 -2.51 12.59 2.84
N CYS A 15 -2.41 12.65 1.52
CA CYS A 15 -1.16 12.93 0.80
C CYS A 15 0.03 12.08 1.26
N MET A 16 -0.16 10.77 1.40
CA MET A 16 0.89 9.86 1.89
C MET A 16 2.16 9.97 1.06
N ASN A 17 3.31 10.19 1.70
CA ASN A 17 4.63 10.36 1.06
C ASN A 17 4.62 11.44 -0.03
N ASP A 18 3.96 12.56 0.20
CA ASP A 18 3.79 13.65 -0.77
C ASP A 18 2.98 13.23 -2.01
N GLY A 19 2.18 12.19 -1.90
CA GLY A 19 1.21 11.80 -2.91
C GLY A 19 -0.02 12.70 -2.89
N THR A 20 -1.11 12.22 -3.46
CA THR A 20 -2.36 12.95 -3.58
C THR A 20 -3.50 12.24 -2.90
N GLY A 21 -4.55 12.99 -2.59
CA GLY A 21 -5.82 12.46 -2.10
C GLY A 21 -5.72 11.81 -0.73
N MET A 22 -6.63 10.88 -0.49
CA MET A 22 -6.83 10.28 0.82
C MET A 22 -6.71 8.77 0.74
N MET A 23 -6.10 8.17 1.77
CA MET A 23 -6.21 6.74 1.99
C MET A 23 -6.66 6.45 3.41
N THR A 24 -7.25 5.28 3.63
CA THR A 24 -7.61 4.78 4.94
C THR A 24 -6.89 3.47 5.20
N VAL A 25 -6.40 3.30 6.42
CA VAL A 25 -5.63 2.13 6.80
C VAL A 25 -6.02 1.65 8.19
N LYS A 26 -5.81 0.37 8.42
CA LYS A 26 -5.70 -0.20 9.76
C LYS A 26 -4.30 -0.77 9.87
N MET A 27 -3.63 -0.57 10.98
CA MET A 27 -2.22 -0.94 11.08
C MET A 27 -1.95 -1.82 12.29
N TYR A 28 -1.37 -2.99 12.04
CA TYR A 28 -0.69 -3.78 13.04
C TYR A 28 0.81 -3.65 12.80
N ASN A 29 1.58 -3.44 13.86
CA ASN A 29 3.01 -3.18 13.76
C ASN A 29 3.75 -3.86 14.91
N ASP A 30 4.79 -4.62 14.58
CA ASP A 30 5.75 -5.14 15.54
C ASP A 30 7.17 -5.05 14.94
N GLU A 31 8.16 -5.64 15.59
CA GLU A 31 9.54 -5.56 15.13
C GLU A 31 9.84 -6.35 13.85
N ASN A 32 8.97 -7.31 13.48
CA ASN A 32 9.19 -8.19 12.33
C ASN A 32 8.45 -7.72 11.09
N TYR A 33 7.24 -7.15 11.26
CA TYR A 33 6.42 -6.72 10.14
C TYR A 33 5.40 -5.67 10.53
N ARG A 34 4.93 -4.94 9.50
CA ARG A 34 3.71 -4.14 9.55
C ARG A 34 2.70 -4.79 8.64
N ILE A 35 1.47 -4.93 9.10
CA ILE A 35 0.37 -5.51 8.32
C ILE A 35 -0.72 -4.46 8.25
N ILE A 36 -1.04 -4.01 7.04
CA ILE A 36 -1.80 -2.79 6.83
C ILE A 36 -2.86 -3.01 5.75
N PRO A 37 -4.08 -3.44 6.12
CA PRO A 37 -5.21 -3.31 5.20
C PRO A 37 -5.34 -1.85 4.77
N THR A 38 -5.27 -1.60 3.47
CA THR A 38 -5.17 -0.26 2.89
C THR A 38 -6.24 -0.05 1.84
N ARG A 39 -6.82 1.15 1.84
CA ARG A 39 -7.78 1.58 0.83
C ARG A 39 -7.39 2.96 0.34
N ILE A 40 -7.09 3.08 -0.96
CA ILE A 40 -6.78 4.34 -1.60
C ILE A 40 -8.04 4.84 -2.30
N HIS A 41 -8.50 6.01 -1.90
CA HIS A 41 -9.73 6.61 -2.42
C HIS A 41 -9.49 7.35 -3.74
N LYS A 42 -10.58 7.71 -4.42
CA LYS A 42 -10.54 8.40 -5.70
C LYS A 42 -9.61 9.61 -5.66
N GLY A 43 -8.75 9.73 -6.67
CA GLY A 43 -7.74 10.79 -6.74
C GLY A 43 -6.51 10.54 -5.87
N GLY A 44 -6.46 9.39 -5.18
CA GLY A 44 -5.40 9.08 -4.23
C GLY A 44 -4.20 8.40 -4.83
N SER A 45 -3.08 8.62 -4.17
CA SER A 45 -1.81 7.95 -4.48
C SER A 45 -0.93 7.92 -3.25
N ILE A 46 -0.01 6.96 -3.22
CA ILE A 46 1.14 6.97 -2.32
C ILE A 46 2.30 7.53 -3.13
N GLY A 47 2.86 8.66 -2.71
CA GLY A 47 3.92 9.34 -3.44
C GLY A 47 5.20 8.53 -3.54
N THR A 48 6.08 8.93 -4.44
CA THR A 48 7.35 8.25 -4.67
C THR A 48 8.24 8.28 -3.42
N HIS A 49 8.69 7.11 -2.99
CA HIS A 49 9.57 6.97 -1.83
C HIS A 49 10.42 5.72 -1.94
N THR A 50 11.54 5.72 -1.23
CA THR A 50 12.43 4.56 -1.15
C THR A 50 12.03 3.67 0.03
N GLN A 51 11.93 2.38 -0.22
CA GLN A 51 11.58 1.40 0.80
C GLN A 51 12.82 1.06 1.63
N ASN A 52 12.93 1.61 2.84
CA ASN A 52 14.15 1.52 3.67
C ASN A 52 14.09 0.45 4.76
N SER A 53 12.91 0.10 5.26
CA SER A 53 12.76 -0.75 6.44
C SER A 53 12.59 -2.23 6.16
N GLY A 54 12.38 -2.61 4.91
CA GLY A 54 12.18 -4.00 4.51
C GLY A 54 11.50 -4.11 3.16
N ASP A 55 11.06 -5.31 2.81
CA ASP A 55 10.30 -5.53 1.58
C ASP A 55 8.86 -5.13 1.79
N ASP A 56 8.29 -4.42 0.82
CA ASP A 56 6.90 -3.97 0.83
C ASP A 56 6.08 -4.83 -0.14
N LEU A 57 5.15 -5.60 0.41
CA LEU A 57 4.29 -6.50 -0.35
C LEU A 57 2.87 -5.95 -0.35
N ASN A 58 2.26 -5.85 -1.53
CA ASN A 58 0.91 -5.30 -1.69
C ASN A 58 0.06 -6.25 -2.52
N TYR A 59 -0.82 -7.00 -1.85
CA TYR A 59 -1.77 -7.87 -2.53
C TYR A 59 -3.04 -7.10 -2.86
N ILE A 60 -3.39 -7.01 -4.13
CA ILE A 60 -4.55 -6.26 -4.59
C ILE A 60 -5.82 -7.09 -4.41
N ILE A 61 -6.74 -6.58 -3.60
CA ILE A 61 -8.01 -7.24 -3.29
C ILE A 61 -9.08 -6.82 -4.29
N SER A 62 -9.19 -5.51 -4.56
CA SER A 62 -10.17 -4.96 -5.49
C SER A 62 -9.75 -3.59 -6.00
N GLY A 63 -10.39 -3.14 -7.07
CA GLY A 63 -10.06 -1.88 -7.71
C GLY A 63 -8.92 -2.00 -8.70
N LYS A 64 -8.47 -0.86 -9.20
CA LYS A 64 -7.39 -0.76 -10.20
C LYS A 64 -6.40 0.33 -9.83
N GLY A 65 -5.18 0.14 -10.25
CA GLY A 65 -4.12 1.11 -10.08
C GLY A 65 -2.91 0.79 -10.91
N LYS A 66 -1.85 1.51 -10.64
CA LYS A 66 -0.52 1.20 -11.19
C LYS A 66 0.55 1.48 -10.14
N ALA A 67 1.60 0.71 -10.18
CA ALA A 67 2.82 0.97 -9.43
C ALA A 67 3.93 1.31 -10.41
N ILE A 68 4.83 2.19 -9.99
CA ILE A 68 6.06 2.46 -10.72
C ILE A 68 7.19 2.14 -9.75
N CYS A 69 7.96 1.10 -10.06
CA CYS A 69 9.03 0.61 -9.17
C CYS A 69 10.35 0.62 -9.91
N ASN A 70 11.31 1.41 -9.43
CA ASN A 70 12.59 1.65 -10.10
C ASN A 70 12.42 1.96 -11.60
N GLY A 71 11.42 2.78 -11.94
CA GLY A 71 11.11 3.21 -13.30
C GLY A 71 10.27 2.23 -14.11
N ALA A 72 9.99 1.03 -13.63
CA ALA A 72 9.15 0.04 -14.32
C ALA A 72 7.69 0.19 -13.89
N GLU A 73 6.79 0.34 -14.86
CA GLU A 73 5.35 0.46 -14.61
C GLU A 73 4.69 -0.91 -14.54
N GLU A 74 3.85 -1.11 -13.52
CA GLU A 74 3.11 -2.34 -13.27
C GLU A 74 1.63 -2.04 -13.14
N GLU A 75 0.80 -2.80 -13.83
CA GLU A 75 -0.66 -2.69 -13.71
C GLU A 75 -1.15 -3.43 -12.47
N LEU A 76 -1.92 -2.73 -11.63
CA LEU A 76 -2.52 -3.28 -10.43
C LEU A 76 -3.99 -3.60 -10.66
N LYS A 77 -4.37 -4.84 -10.34
CA LYS A 77 -5.75 -5.35 -10.41
C LYS A 77 -5.93 -6.45 -9.37
N ALA A 78 -7.18 -6.82 -9.11
CA ALA A 78 -7.47 -7.89 -8.14
C ALA A 78 -6.69 -9.17 -8.48
N GLY A 79 -6.07 -9.75 -7.46
CA GLY A 79 -5.34 -11.01 -7.57
C GLY A 79 -3.85 -10.91 -7.88
N VAL A 80 -3.32 -9.71 -8.12
CA VAL A 80 -1.87 -9.52 -8.32
C VAL A 80 -1.21 -9.01 -7.05
N MET A 81 0.08 -9.25 -6.92
CA MET A 81 0.88 -8.72 -5.82
C MET A 81 2.02 -7.86 -6.38
N HIS A 82 2.09 -6.62 -5.91
CA HIS A 82 3.21 -5.73 -6.18
C HIS A 82 4.21 -5.85 -5.04
N ILE A 83 5.47 -6.09 -5.35
CA ILE A 83 6.55 -6.16 -4.37
C ILE A 83 7.56 -5.08 -4.67
N CYS A 84 7.84 -4.23 -3.66
CA CYS A 84 8.93 -3.28 -3.68
C CYS A 84 10.00 -3.76 -2.70
N PRO A 85 11.10 -4.36 -3.19
CA PRO A 85 12.17 -4.82 -2.32
C PRO A 85 12.82 -3.67 -1.55
N LYS A 86 13.41 -3.99 -0.41
CA LYS A 86 14.19 -3.02 0.34
C LYS A 86 15.23 -2.36 -0.56
N GLY A 87 15.32 -1.03 -0.49
CA GLY A 87 16.23 -0.22 -1.30
C GLY A 87 15.66 0.24 -2.64
N PHE A 88 14.52 -0.31 -3.06
CA PHE A 88 13.85 0.12 -4.29
C PHE A 88 12.97 1.33 -4.02
N GLU A 89 12.79 2.14 -5.07
CA GLU A 89 11.90 3.30 -5.05
C GLU A 89 10.61 2.96 -5.77
N HIS A 90 9.46 3.32 -5.20
CA HIS A 90 8.17 3.10 -5.85
C HIS A 90 7.14 4.17 -5.52
N THR A 91 6.09 4.19 -6.33
CA THR A 91 4.85 4.92 -6.08
C THR A 91 3.69 4.01 -6.45
N ILE A 92 2.55 4.21 -5.79
CA ILE A 92 1.30 3.50 -6.10
C ILE A 92 0.23 4.54 -6.38
N ILE A 93 -0.40 4.43 -7.54
CA ILE A 93 -1.42 5.37 -8.01
C ILE A 93 -2.71 4.62 -8.26
N LYS A 94 -3.79 5.06 -7.62
CA LYS A 94 -5.11 4.52 -7.90
C LYS A 94 -5.61 5.02 -9.24
N THR A 95 -6.20 4.12 -10.03
CA THR A 95 -6.88 4.44 -11.29
C THR A 95 -8.31 3.89 -11.24
N GLY A 96 -9.10 4.16 -12.29
CA GLY A 96 -10.50 3.71 -12.32
C GLY A 96 -11.39 4.46 -11.34
N ASP A 97 -12.65 4.00 -11.21
CA ASP A 97 -13.67 4.70 -10.42
C ASP A 97 -13.80 4.19 -8.98
N ASP A 98 -13.45 2.93 -8.74
CA ASP A 98 -13.56 2.31 -7.43
C ASP A 98 -12.30 2.53 -6.59
N ASP A 99 -12.44 2.43 -5.27
CA ASP A 99 -11.29 2.44 -4.37
C ASP A 99 -10.33 1.30 -4.72
N LEU A 100 -9.04 1.55 -4.54
CA LEU A 100 -8.02 0.51 -4.62
C LEU A 100 -7.85 -0.08 -3.22
N GLU A 101 -8.27 -1.33 -3.05
CA GLU A 101 -8.11 -2.06 -1.79
C GLU A 101 -6.97 -3.05 -1.91
N MET A 102 -6.07 -3.00 -0.93
CA MET A 102 -4.93 -3.90 -0.90
C MET A 102 -4.55 -4.26 0.53
N LEU A 103 -3.95 -5.44 0.68
CA LEU A 103 -3.28 -5.81 1.92
C LEU A 103 -1.80 -5.51 1.75
N THR A 104 -1.32 -4.56 2.52
CA THR A 104 0.09 -4.16 2.53
C THR A 104 0.79 -4.83 3.70
N ILE A 105 1.93 -5.47 3.41
CA ILE A 105 2.76 -6.09 4.42
C ILE A 105 4.20 -5.63 4.20
N VAL A 106 4.79 -5.01 5.23
CA VAL A 106 6.22 -4.69 5.21
C VAL A 106 6.93 -5.72 6.08
N VAL A 107 7.81 -6.48 5.46
CA VAL A 107 8.63 -7.49 6.15
C VAL A 107 9.98 -6.85 6.48
N ALA A 108 10.23 -6.64 7.77
CA ALA A 108 11.45 -6.00 8.24
C ALA A 108 12.71 -6.76 7.80
N LYS A 109 13.68 -6.03 7.35
CA LYS A 109 14.97 -6.59 6.93
C LYS A 109 16.14 -5.77 7.43
#